data_bd0d4cedb7417ecdfb7bd985c210a21a
#
_entry.id   bd0d4cedb7417ecdfb7bd985c210a21a
#
_cell.length_a   1.000
_cell.length_b   1.000
_cell.length_c   1.000
_cell.angle_alpha   90.00
_cell.angle_beta   90.00
_cell.angle_gamma   90.00
#
_symmetry.space_group_name_H-M   'P 1'
#
loop_
_entity.id
_entity.type
_entity.pdbx_description
1 polymer ?
#
loop_
_entity_poly.entity_id
_entity_poly.type
_entity_poly.pdbx_seq_one_letter_code
_entity_poly.pdbx_strand_id
1 'polypeptide(L)'
;MKETIYICKKREEIPIVQVVELLHKTEWAENRDAGQIEKSVENSACYGVFDGSDHLIGFARIITDYVTTFYLMDVVIEESYRGHGIGRMLMNEIMKDVGHLYGILHTDNAQKFYEAYGFHVTATSENGERIMEKEGGRGR
;
A
#
# COMPACT_ATOMS: atom_id res chain seq x y z
N MET A 1 13.86 2.50 -24.78
CA MET A 1 14.55 2.11 -23.56
C MET A 1 13.54 1.82 -22.45
N LYS A 2 13.70 0.71 -21.78
CA LYS A 2 12.87 0.44 -20.61
C LYS A 2 13.31 1.32 -19.45
N GLU A 3 12.36 1.93 -18.81
CA GLU A 3 12.59 2.69 -17.59
C GLU A 3 12.95 1.74 -16.45
N THR A 4 13.95 2.10 -15.65
CA THR A 4 14.32 1.33 -14.47
C THR A 4 13.38 1.72 -13.33
N ILE A 5 12.59 0.75 -12.87
CA ILE A 5 11.66 0.95 -11.76
C ILE A 5 12.14 0.11 -10.59
N TYR A 6 12.17 0.69 -9.40
CA TYR A 6 12.64 -0.02 -8.21
C TYR A 6 11.82 0.31 -6.98
N ILE A 7 11.81 -0.61 -6.02
CA ILE A 7 11.14 -0.44 -4.73
C ILE A 7 12.14 -0.11 -3.65
N CYS A 8 11.79 0.86 -2.81
CA CYS A 8 12.56 1.22 -1.62
C CYS A 8 11.68 0.99 -0.39
N LYS A 9 12.24 0.30 0.61
CA LYS A 9 11.56 0.04 1.89
C LYS A 9 12.20 0.79 3.05
N LYS A 10 13.17 1.63 2.77
CA LYS A 10 13.81 2.48 3.77
C LYS A 10 13.05 3.79 3.87
N ARG A 11 12.29 3.94 4.94
CA ARG A 11 11.42 5.11 5.13
C ARG A 11 12.17 6.44 4.99
N GLU A 12 13.39 6.50 5.51
CA GLU A 12 14.22 7.71 5.44
C GLU A 12 14.65 8.07 4.02
N GLU A 13 14.54 7.14 3.08
CA GLU A 13 14.87 7.38 1.68
C GLU A 13 13.64 7.63 0.81
N ILE A 14 12.45 7.63 1.42
CA ILE A 14 11.19 7.94 0.73
C ILE A 14 10.82 9.38 1.05
N PRO A 15 10.93 10.31 0.08
CA PRO A 15 10.69 11.74 0.34
C PRO A 15 9.25 12.00 0.74
N ILE A 16 9.06 12.55 1.93
CA ILE A 16 7.71 12.79 2.46
C ILE A 16 6.90 13.76 1.59
N VAL A 17 7.55 14.74 0.97
CA VAL A 17 6.88 15.68 0.08
C VAL A 17 6.23 14.94 -1.09
N GLN A 18 6.93 13.97 -1.67
CA GLN A 18 6.40 13.17 -2.77
C GLN A 18 5.28 12.24 -2.33
N VAL A 19 5.38 11.69 -1.10
CA VAL A 19 4.29 10.87 -0.54
C VAL A 19 3.03 11.70 -0.38
N VAL A 20 3.15 12.90 0.19
CA VAL A 20 2.02 13.81 0.37
C VAL A 20 1.39 14.15 -0.99
N GLU A 21 2.20 14.51 -1.97
CA GLU A 21 1.70 14.83 -3.31
C GLU A 21 0.93 13.68 -3.92
N LEU A 22 1.47 12.47 -3.82
CA LEU A 22 0.86 11.29 -4.40
C LEU A 22 -0.45 10.93 -3.68
N LEU A 23 -0.47 10.97 -2.35
CA LEU A 23 -1.67 10.67 -1.58
C LEU A 23 -2.76 11.74 -1.77
N HIS A 24 -2.39 13.02 -1.92
CA HIS A 24 -3.37 14.08 -2.15
C HIS A 24 -4.09 13.95 -3.50
N LYS A 25 -3.61 13.10 -4.40
CA LYS A 25 -4.31 12.80 -5.66
C LYS A 25 -5.38 11.73 -5.48
N THR A 26 -5.51 11.12 -4.29
CA THR A 26 -6.50 10.09 -4.02
C THR A 26 -7.74 10.68 -3.38
N GLU A 27 -8.90 10.06 -3.62
CA GLU A 27 -10.15 10.49 -3.02
C GLU A 27 -10.16 10.32 -1.50
N TRP A 28 -9.50 9.26 -1.01
CA TRP A 28 -9.54 8.94 0.42
C TRP A 28 -8.57 9.77 1.25
N ALA A 29 -7.57 10.39 0.64
CA ALA A 29 -6.56 11.15 1.37
C ALA A 29 -6.36 12.57 0.88
N GLU A 30 -7.17 13.05 -0.07
CA GLU A 30 -7.02 14.41 -0.64
C GLU A 30 -7.13 15.51 0.41
N ASN A 31 -7.88 15.28 1.47
CA ASN A 31 -8.07 16.26 2.55
C ASN A 31 -7.27 15.94 3.80
N ARG A 32 -6.42 14.91 3.75
CA ARG A 32 -5.60 14.54 4.90
C ARG A 32 -4.46 15.55 5.05
N ASP A 33 -4.28 16.07 6.26
CA ASP A 33 -3.23 17.04 6.56
C ASP A 33 -1.84 16.47 6.30
N ALA A 34 -0.95 17.29 5.73
CA ALA A 34 0.42 16.87 5.42
C ALA A 34 1.19 16.39 6.66
N GLY A 35 1.00 17.07 7.79
CA GLY A 35 1.63 16.65 9.06
C GLY A 35 1.10 15.33 9.56
N GLN A 36 -0.19 15.07 9.35
CA GLN A 36 -0.81 13.80 9.69
C GLN A 36 -0.25 12.67 8.80
N ILE A 37 -0.10 12.94 7.51
CA ILE A 37 0.51 11.98 6.60
C ILE A 37 1.93 11.66 7.05
N GLU A 38 2.73 12.68 7.36
CA GLU A 38 4.10 12.49 7.81
C GLU A 38 4.18 11.60 9.05
N LYS A 39 3.35 11.88 10.05
CA LYS A 39 3.32 11.07 11.27
C LYS A 39 2.87 9.64 11.01
N SER A 40 1.90 9.44 10.11
CA SER A 40 1.46 8.10 9.77
C SER A 40 2.57 7.30 9.08
N VAL A 41 3.34 7.96 8.23
CA VAL A 41 4.49 7.34 7.56
C VAL A 41 5.56 6.95 8.57
N GLU A 42 5.84 7.82 9.54
CA GLU A 42 6.83 7.56 10.60
C GLU A 42 6.47 6.33 11.43
N ASN A 43 5.19 6.04 11.57
CA ASN A 43 4.68 4.94 12.41
C ASN A 43 4.23 3.72 11.62
N SER A 44 4.61 3.64 10.36
CA SER A 44 4.23 2.53 9.47
C SER A 44 5.47 1.96 8.79
N ALA A 45 5.34 0.74 8.29
CA ALA A 45 6.31 0.19 7.35
C ALA A 45 5.89 0.64 5.96
N CYS A 46 6.79 1.26 5.22
CA CYS A 46 6.47 1.91 3.96
C CYS A 46 7.17 1.27 2.77
N TYR A 47 6.50 1.32 1.63
CA TYR A 47 7.01 0.80 0.37
C TYR A 47 6.87 1.92 -0.66
N GLY A 48 7.99 2.38 -1.20
CA GLY A 48 7.98 3.40 -2.26
C GLY A 48 8.45 2.79 -3.56
N VAL A 49 7.78 3.13 -4.65
CA VAL A 49 8.21 2.72 -5.99
C VAL A 49 8.69 3.96 -6.73
N PHE A 50 9.88 3.88 -7.29
CA PHE A 50 10.52 5.01 -7.98
C PHE A 50 10.77 4.68 -9.44
N ASP A 51 10.69 5.69 -10.28
CA ASP A 51 11.11 5.57 -11.69
C ASP A 51 12.62 5.80 -11.82
N GLY A 52 13.14 5.76 -13.05
CA GLY A 52 14.55 5.92 -13.31
C GLY A 52 15.12 7.31 -13.02
N SER A 53 14.25 8.28 -12.71
CA SER A 53 14.64 9.64 -12.34
C SER A 53 14.42 9.93 -10.87
N ASP A 54 14.25 8.88 -10.06
CA ASP A 54 14.02 8.95 -8.62
C ASP A 54 12.74 9.71 -8.23
N HIS A 55 11.75 9.66 -9.12
CA HIS A 55 10.42 10.20 -8.84
C HIS A 55 9.54 9.09 -8.26
N LEU A 56 8.82 9.39 -7.17
CA LEU A 56 7.93 8.44 -6.51
C LEU A 56 6.66 8.25 -7.34
N ILE A 57 6.47 7.05 -7.86
CA ILE A 57 5.33 6.71 -8.73
C ILE A 57 4.36 5.71 -8.09
N GLY A 58 4.71 5.17 -6.95
CA GLY A 58 3.84 4.27 -6.20
C GLY A 58 4.19 4.28 -4.74
N PHE A 59 3.19 3.96 -3.91
CA PHE A 59 3.38 3.96 -2.46
C PHE A 59 2.38 3.00 -1.82
N ALA A 60 2.79 2.40 -0.71
CA ALA A 60 1.91 1.64 0.17
C ALA A 60 2.50 1.69 1.57
N ARG A 61 1.63 1.57 2.57
CA ARG A 61 2.11 1.41 3.95
C ARG A 61 1.34 0.32 4.65
N ILE A 62 1.99 -0.32 5.61
CA ILE A 62 1.35 -1.33 6.46
C ILE A 62 1.58 -0.97 7.92
N ILE A 63 0.57 -1.28 8.73
CA ILE A 63 0.70 -1.26 10.19
C ILE A 63 0.80 -2.72 10.60
N THR A 64 1.87 -3.10 11.30
CA THR A 64 2.12 -4.50 11.62
C THR A 64 3.03 -4.65 12.82
N ASP A 65 2.83 -5.74 13.57
CA ASP A 65 3.76 -6.16 14.60
C ASP A 65 4.80 -7.16 14.05
N TYR A 66 4.71 -7.53 12.76
CA TYR A 66 5.53 -8.54 12.10
C TYR A 66 5.40 -9.95 12.66
N VAL A 67 4.43 -10.20 13.53
CA VAL A 67 4.25 -11.49 14.21
C VAL A 67 2.86 -12.05 14.01
N THR A 68 1.82 -11.23 14.15
CA THR A 68 0.44 -11.72 14.15
C THR A 68 -0.40 -11.19 13.00
N THR A 69 -0.23 -9.93 12.63
CA THR A 69 -1.20 -9.27 11.73
C THR A 69 -0.59 -8.09 11.00
N PHE A 70 -1.21 -7.71 9.89
CA PHE A 70 -0.91 -6.45 9.23
C PHE A 70 -2.19 -5.80 8.70
N TYR A 71 -2.16 -4.48 8.60
CA TYR A 71 -3.21 -3.69 7.98
C TYR A 71 -2.58 -2.93 6.80
N LEU A 72 -3.02 -3.26 5.60
CA LEU A 72 -2.52 -2.63 4.38
C LEU A 72 -3.32 -1.36 4.10
N MET A 73 -2.63 -0.26 3.88
CA MET A 73 -3.25 1.06 3.72
C MET A 73 -2.53 1.88 2.66
N ASP A 74 -3.25 2.85 2.12
CA ASP A 74 -2.71 3.89 1.24
C ASP A 74 -1.91 3.34 0.05
N VAL A 75 -2.46 2.30 -0.60
CA VAL A 75 -1.87 1.78 -1.83
C VAL A 75 -2.26 2.71 -2.97
N VAL A 76 -1.27 3.33 -3.58
CA VAL A 76 -1.50 4.28 -4.67
C VAL A 76 -0.44 4.13 -5.75
N ILE A 77 -0.87 4.22 -7.01
CA ILE A 77 0.02 4.22 -8.17
C ILE A 77 -0.26 5.51 -8.94
N GLU A 78 0.78 6.22 -9.35
CA GLU A 78 0.66 7.40 -10.21
C GLU A 78 -0.16 7.03 -11.44
N GLU A 79 -1.13 7.87 -11.79
CA GLU A 79 -2.08 7.57 -12.87
C GLU A 79 -1.38 7.17 -14.19
N SER A 80 -0.33 7.90 -14.56
CA SER A 80 0.40 7.63 -15.80
C SER A 80 1.13 6.29 -15.82
N TYR A 81 1.30 5.66 -14.66
CA TYR A 81 1.96 4.36 -14.53
C TYR A 81 1.00 3.21 -14.27
N ARG A 82 -0.30 3.46 -14.21
CA ARG A 82 -1.29 2.39 -14.03
C ARG A 82 -1.30 1.48 -15.25
N GLY A 83 -1.56 0.19 -15.02
CA GLY A 83 -1.55 -0.80 -16.09
C GLY A 83 -0.17 -1.30 -16.48
N HIS A 84 0.86 -0.96 -15.71
CA HIS A 84 2.25 -1.37 -15.98
C HIS A 84 2.77 -2.41 -14.98
N GLY A 85 1.91 -2.98 -14.15
CA GLY A 85 2.31 -4.03 -13.20
C GLY A 85 2.92 -3.52 -11.91
N ILE A 86 2.88 -2.22 -11.63
CA ILE A 86 3.49 -1.65 -10.42
C ILE A 86 2.75 -2.09 -9.15
N GLY A 87 1.42 -2.15 -9.20
CA GLY A 87 0.62 -2.64 -8.08
C GLY A 87 0.99 -4.07 -7.70
N ARG A 88 1.20 -4.93 -8.71
CA ARG A 88 1.64 -6.31 -8.50
C ARG A 88 3.04 -6.35 -7.90
N MET A 89 3.93 -5.51 -8.38
CA MET A 89 5.29 -5.39 -7.87
C MET A 89 5.28 -5.02 -6.37
N LEU A 90 4.45 -4.03 -6.00
CA LEU A 90 4.25 -3.63 -4.60
C LEU A 90 3.72 -4.80 -3.76
N MET A 91 2.65 -5.43 -4.23
CA MET A 91 2.02 -6.51 -3.46
C MET A 91 2.97 -7.70 -3.29
N ASN A 92 3.76 -8.03 -4.32
CA ASN A 92 4.72 -9.12 -4.20
C ASN A 92 5.75 -8.84 -3.11
N GLU A 93 6.24 -7.60 -3.01
CA GLU A 93 7.18 -7.23 -1.94
C GLU A 93 6.52 -7.26 -0.57
N ILE A 94 5.32 -6.71 -0.46
CA ILE A 94 4.57 -6.72 0.80
C ILE A 94 4.33 -8.15 1.27
N MET A 95 3.91 -9.03 0.36
CA MET A 95 3.62 -10.42 0.69
C MET A 95 4.87 -11.22 1.08
N LYS A 96 6.04 -10.86 0.56
CA LYS A 96 7.30 -11.45 1.04
C LYS A 96 7.52 -11.16 2.52
N ASP A 97 7.18 -9.96 2.94
CA ASP A 97 7.44 -9.52 4.32
C ASP A 97 6.38 -9.98 5.32
N VAL A 98 5.10 -9.94 4.92
CA VAL A 98 3.98 -10.18 5.86
C VAL A 98 2.94 -11.17 5.35
N GLY A 99 3.16 -11.78 4.18
CA GLY A 99 2.16 -12.68 3.58
C GLY A 99 1.82 -13.91 4.40
N HIS A 100 2.66 -14.28 5.35
CA HIS A 100 2.41 -15.40 6.27
C HIS A 100 1.50 -15.00 7.45
N LEU A 101 1.16 -13.72 7.57
CA LEU A 101 0.36 -13.21 8.68
C LEU A 101 -1.10 -13.02 8.25
N TYR A 102 -1.98 -12.92 9.25
CA TYR A 102 -3.33 -12.46 9.02
C TYR A 102 -3.27 -11.02 8.49
N GLY A 103 -4.04 -10.71 7.45
CA GLY A 103 -4.05 -9.37 6.87
C GLY A 103 -5.45 -8.82 6.71
N ILE A 104 -5.57 -7.50 6.76
CA ILE A 104 -6.83 -6.79 6.55
C ILE A 104 -6.59 -5.57 5.68
N LEU A 105 -7.57 -5.22 4.86
CA LEU A 105 -7.56 -3.98 4.08
C LEU A 105 -9.00 -3.53 3.80
N HIS A 106 -9.15 -2.27 3.41
CA HIS A 106 -10.41 -1.74 2.90
C HIS A 106 -10.20 -1.31 1.46
N THR A 107 -11.19 -1.55 0.60
CA THR A 107 -11.14 -1.12 -0.80
C THR A 107 -12.53 -0.80 -1.32
N ASP A 108 -12.64 0.20 -2.18
CA ASP A 108 -13.90 0.51 -2.86
C ASP A 108 -14.17 -0.45 -4.02
N ASN A 109 -13.18 -0.69 -4.87
CA ASN A 109 -13.40 -1.39 -6.13
C ASN A 109 -12.24 -2.26 -6.62
N ALA A 110 -11.24 -2.54 -5.77
CA ALA A 110 -10.08 -3.33 -6.17
C ALA A 110 -10.13 -4.77 -5.64
N GLN A 111 -11.32 -5.31 -5.36
CA GLN A 111 -11.48 -6.64 -4.79
C GLN A 111 -10.75 -7.71 -5.61
N LYS A 112 -10.94 -7.70 -6.92
CA LYS A 112 -10.32 -8.71 -7.79
C LYS A 112 -8.80 -8.68 -7.72
N PHE A 113 -8.23 -7.48 -7.66
CA PHE A 113 -6.80 -7.32 -7.55
C PHE A 113 -6.26 -7.98 -6.29
N TYR A 114 -6.91 -7.71 -5.15
CA TYR A 114 -6.46 -8.26 -3.86
C TYR A 114 -6.78 -9.74 -3.68
N GLU A 115 -7.81 -10.24 -4.36
CA GLU A 115 -8.13 -11.68 -4.32
C GLU A 115 -6.96 -12.55 -4.79
N ALA A 116 -6.15 -12.04 -5.73
CA ALA A 116 -4.98 -12.75 -6.22
C ALA A 116 -3.92 -13.01 -5.13
N TYR A 117 -4.01 -12.29 -4.01
CA TYR A 117 -3.07 -12.41 -2.89
C TYR A 117 -3.69 -13.09 -1.67
N GLY A 118 -4.85 -13.70 -1.83
CA GLY A 118 -5.51 -14.46 -0.76
C GLY A 118 -6.52 -13.68 0.05
N PHE A 119 -6.77 -12.43 -0.30
CA PHE A 119 -7.80 -11.63 0.37
C PHE A 119 -9.19 -11.97 -0.16
N HIS A 120 -10.19 -11.92 0.72
CA HIS A 120 -11.59 -12.10 0.34
C HIS A 120 -12.46 -11.14 1.15
N VAL A 121 -13.58 -10.74 0.59
CA VAL A 121 -14.51 -9.79 1.23
C VAL A 121 -15.19 -10.48 2.41
N THR A 122 -15.13 -9.88 3.58
CA THR A 122 -15.78 -10.40 4.79
C THR A 122 -16.87 -9.48 5.32
N ALA A 123 -16.83 -8.20 4.96
CA ALA A 123 -17.83 -7.23 5.42
C ALA A 123 -17.82 -5.99 4.51
N THR A 124 -18.76 -5.09 4.79
CA THR A 124 -18.82 -3.77 4.16
C THR A 124 -18.84 -2.74 5.29
N SER A 125 -18.01 -1.71 5.19
CA SER A 125 -17.96 -0.66 6.21
C SER A 125 -19.18 0.27 6.08
N GLU A 126 -19.37 1.12 7.08
CA GLU A 126 -20.48 2.09 7.07
C GLU A 126 -20.47 2.99 5.84
N ASN A 127 -19.30 3.37 5.35
CA ASN A 127 -19.16 4.23 4.18
C ASN A 127 -19.14 3.48 2.84
N GLY A 128 -19.45 2.17 2.85
CA GLY A 128 -19.60 1.38 1.65
C GLY A 128 -18.34 0.71 1.12
N GLU A 129 -17.22 0.87 1.80
CA GLU A 129 -15.99 0.17 1.40
C GLU A 129 -16.09 -1.33 1.72
N ARG A 130 -15.46 -2.15 0.88
CA ARG A 130 -15.33 -3.58 1.16
C ARG A 130 -14.19 -3.78 2.13
N ILE A 131 -14.44 -4.55 3.19
CA ILE A 131 -13.41 -4.99 4.12
C ILE A 131 -12.97 -6.37 3.64
N MET A 132 -11.68 -6.53 3.41
CA MET A 132 -11.12 -7.79 2.94
C MET A 132 -10.12 -8.33 3.95
N GLU A 133 -10.13 -9.63 4.13
CA GLU A 133 -9.25 -10.32 5.06
C GLU A 133 -8.54 -11.46 4.35
N LYS A 134 -7.32 -11.74 4.78
CA LYS A 134 -6.62 -12.97 4.39
C LYS A 134 -6.17 -13.69 5.64
N GLU A 135 -6.30 -15.01 5.63
CA GLU A 135 -5.83 -15.80 6.75
C GLU A 135 -4.30 -15.87 6.77
N GLY A 136 -3.77 -15.93 7.97
CA GLY A 136 -2.36 -16.14 8.19
C GLY A 136 -2.05 -17.60 8.36
N GLY A 137 -0.79 -17.90 8.64
CA GLY A 137 -0.37 -19.20 9.04
C GLY A 137 -0.85 -19.57 10.44
N ARG A 138 -0.42 -20.72 10.92
CA ARG A 138 -0.76 -21.18 12.25
C ARG A 138 -0.26 -20.19 13.32
N GLY A 139 -1.03 -20.00 14.36
CA GLY A 139 -0.63 -19.20 15.51
C GLY A 139 -1.07 -17.74 15.45
N ARG A 140 -1.97 -17.40 14.54
CA ARG A 140 -2.60 -16.10 14.54
C ARG A 140 -3.24 -15.76 15.87
#